data_074b0c18d2b03d9f27ce7217d0bc98ce
#
_entry.id   074b0c18d2b03d9f27ce7217d0bc98ce
#
_cell.length_a   1.000
_cell.length_b   1.000
_cell.length_c   1.000
_cell.angle_alpha   90.00
_cell.angle_beta   90.00
_cell.angle_gamma   90.00
#
_symmetry.space_group_name_H-M   'P 1'
#
loop_
_entity.id
_entity.type
_entity.pdbx_description
1 polymer ?
#
loop_
_entity_poly.entity_id
_entity_poly.type
_entity_poly.pdbx_seq_one_letter_code
_entity_poly.pdbx_strand_id
1 'polypeptide(L)'
;MSRPTGVNSEDTKQFIVDVATKIFEHKGYSATSMANIKDETNLSKGTIYYHFKNKEELYLHCIQQVSNEFIRNWDITSQTEQSAEKKLYIWANLNNIMLQKPIMNTIQEYFVSTNKHNYDAVLELYEPEFQIVGRILEEGINRGEFKEDLHIEDVSVLLYNFITSLENAELFGYHSSQEKKNLYKLAIDLIVPGLKK
;
A
#
# COMPACT_ATOMS: atom_id res chain seq x y z
N MET A 1 -22.67 -18.35 27.05
CA MET A 1 -21.46 -19.18 26.96
C MET A 1 -20.26 -18.29 27.17
N SER A 2 -19.45 -18.62 28.18
CA SER A 2 -18.26 -17.81 28.55
C SER A 2 -17.22 -17.83 27.44
N ARG A 3 -16.62 -16.66 27.20
CA ARG A 3 -15.45 -16.44 26.33
C ARG A 3 -14.38 -17.50 26.67
N PRO A 4 -13.73 -18.17 25.69
CA PRO A 4 -12.55 -18.96 25.97
C PRO A 4 -11.51 -18.04 26.62
N THR A 5 -11.14 -18.31 27.86
CA THR A 5 -10.09 -17.64 28.60
C THR A 5 -8.77 -17.96 27.90
N GLY A 6 -8.19 -16.98 27.18
CA GLY A 6 -6.85 -17.14 26.62
C GLY A 6 -6.60 -16.50 25.24
N VAL A 7 -7.61 -16.06 24.49
CA VAL A 7 -7.38 -15.36 23.23
C VAL A 7 -7.21 -13.87 23.51
N ASN A 8 -6.02 -13.32 23.21
CA ASN A 8 -5.73 -11.92 23.33
C ASN A 8 -6.69 -11.10 22.43
N SER A 9 -7.10 -9.92 22.89
CA SER A 9 -7.96 -9.02 22.11
C SER A 9 -7.33 -8.65 20.76
N GLU A 10 -6.01 -8.52 20.73
CA GLU A 10 -5.27 -8.22 19.50
C GLU A 10 -5.27 -9.38 18.51
N ASP A 11 -5.11 -10.63 18.99
CA ASP A 11 -5.20 -11.82 18.14
C ASP A 11 -6.60 -11.97 17.51
N THR A 12 -7.65 -11.61 18.25
CA THR A 12 -9.02 -11.60 17.73
C THR A 12 -9.20 -10.53 16.66
N LYS A 13 -8.66 -9.34 16.89
CA LYS A 13 -8.69 -8.23 15.93
C LYS A 13 -7.98 -8.61 14.64
N GLN A 14 -6.77 -9.17 14.75
CA GLN A 14 -6.00 -9.63 13.61
C GLN A 14 -6.75 -10.72 12.82
N PHE A 15 -7.34 -11.70 13.49
CA PHE A 15 -8.14 -12.74 12.84
C PHE A 15 -9.32 -12.16 12.05
N ILE A 16 -10.03 -11.16 12.61
CA ILE A 16 -11.12 -10.48 11.91
C ILE A 16 -10.57 -9.79 10.63
N VAL A 17 -9.43 -9.11 10.72
CA VAL A 17 -8.81 -8.42 9.58
C VAL A 17 -8.38 -9.41 8.51
N ASP A 18 -7.74 -10.52 8.87
CA ASP A 18 -7.28 -11.55 7.92
C ASP A 18 -8.44 -12.17 7.13
N VAL A 19 -9.56 -12.44 7.83
CA VAL A 19 -10.77 -12.97 7.19
C VAL A 19 -11.42 -11.89 6.31
N ALA A 20 -11.55 -10.67 6.82
CA ALA A 20 -12.16 -9.57 6.07
C ALA A 20 -11.38 -9.22 4.81
N THR A 21 -10.04 -9.22 4.88
CA THR A 21 -9.17 -9.01 3.71
C THR A 21 -9.52 -9.98 2.60
N LYS A 22 -9.59 -11.28 2.88
CA LYS A 22 -9.96 -12.31 1.89
C LYS A 22 -11.36 -12.09 1.29
N ILE A 23 -12.31 -11.65 2.12
CA ILE A 23 -13.68 -11.37 1.63
C ILE A 23 -13.66 -10.16 0.70
N PHE A 24 -12.95 -9.08 1.08
CA PHE A 24 -12.82 -7.90 0.22
C PHE A 24 -12.11 -8.23 -1.10
N GLU A 25 -11.05 -9.03 -1.07
CA GLU A 25 -10.33 -9.49 -2.26
C GLU A 25 -11.25 -10.25 -3.25
N HIS A 26 -12.14 -11.08 -2.72
CA HIS A 26 -13.02 -11.92 -3.56
C HIS A 26 -14.30 -11.24 -4.01
N LYS A 27 -14.91 -10.41 -3.16
CA LYS A 27 -16.23 -9.81 -3.41
C LYS A 27 -16.18 -8.34 -3.76
N GLY A 28 -15.06 -7.69 -3.54
CA GLY A 28 -14.96 -6.22 -3.58
C GLY A 28 -15.50 -5.57 -2.30
N TYR A 29 -15.31 -4.25 -2.21
CA TYR A 29 -15.78 -3.48 -1.07
C TYR A 29 -17.31 -3.40 -1.01
N SER A 30 -17.99 -3.08 -2.15
CA SER A 30 -19.43 -2.82 -2.18
C SER A 30 -20.27 -4.04 -1.81
N ALA A 31 -19.91 -5.20 -2.36
CA ALA A 31 -20.65 -6.44 -2.13
C ALA A 31 -20.33 -7.11 -0.77
N THR A 32 -19.35 -6.62 -0.03
CA THR A 32 -19.01 -7.11 1.31
C THR A 32 -19.88 -6.41 2.37
N SER A 33 -20.36 -7.18 3.35
CA SER A 33 -21.12 -6.68 4.50
C SER A 33 -20.51 -7.18 5.81
N MET A 34 -20.82 -6.48 6.93
CA MET A 34 -20.45 -6.94 8.28
C MET A 34 -21.09 -8.28 8.63
N ALA A 35 -22.23 -8.62 7.99
CA ALA A 35 -22.86 -9.94 8.15
C ALA A 35 -22.02 -11.04 7.50
N ASN A 36 -21.49 -10.82 6.29
CA ASN A 36 -20.57 -11.78 5.65
C ASN A 36 -19.34 -12.06 6.52
N ILE A 37 -18.76 -10.99 7.09
CA ILE A 37 -17.58 -11.10 7.95
C ILE A 37 -17.90 -11.88 9.23
N LYS A 38 -19.06 -11.61 9.84
CA LYS A 38 -19.55 -12.36 11.01
C LYS A 38 -19.71 -13.84 10.70
N ASP A 39 -20.34 -14.16 9.56
CA ASP A 39 -20.64 -15.54 9.20
C ASP A 39 -19.35 -16.32 8.89
N GLU A 40 -18.39 -15.71 8.24
CA GLU A 40 -17.10 -16.35 7.92
C GLU A 40 -16.19 -16.48 9.15
N THR A 41 -16.18 -15.49 10.05
CA THR A 41 -15.39 -15.57 11.29
C THR A 41 -15.99 -16.47 12.35
N ASN A 42 -17.28 -16.81 12.26
CA ASN A 42 -18.05 -17.49 13.32
C ASN A 42 -18.02 -16.74 14.68
N LEU A 43 -17.69 -15.46 14.69
CA LEU A 43 -17.68 -14.64 15.89
C LEU A 43 -19.05 -14.03 16.18
N SER A 44 -19.30 -13.67 17.44
CA SER A 44 -20.51 -12.94 17.80
C SER A 44 -20.51 -11.54 17.15
N LYS A 45 -21.71 -11.02 16.83
CA LYS A 45 -21.87 -9.63 16.37
C LYS A 45 -21.19 -8.64 17.34
N GLY A 46 -21.40 -8.85 18.65
CA GLY A 46 -20.81 -8.02 19.70
C GLY A 46 -19.27 -8.01 19.67
N THR A 47 -18.65 -9.16 19.40
CA THR A 47 -17.19 -9.28 19.30
C THR A 47 -16.66 -8.47 18.12
N ILE A 48 -17.27 -8.57 16.94
CA ILE A 48 -16.82 -7.85 15.75
C ILE A 48 -16.99 -6.35 15.93
N TYR A 49 -18.17 -5.90 16.42
CA TYR A 49 -18.45 -4.48 16.63
C TYR A 49 -17.69 -3.86 17.80
N TYR A 50 -17.12 -4.69 18.69
CA TYR A 50 -16.17 -4.23 19.70
C TYR A 50 -14.84 -3.77 19.06
N HIS A 51 -14.37 -4.45 17.99
CA HIS A 51 -13.13 -4.12 17.33
C HIS A 51 -13.31 -3.11 16.19
N PHE A 52 -14.40 -3.18 15.45
CA PHE A 52 -14.65 -2.34 14.27
C PHE A 52 -16.10 -1.86 14.24
N LYS A 53 -16.30 -0.56 14.29
CA LYS A 53 -17.64 0.06 14.35
C LYS A 53 -18.46 -0.15 13.10
N ASN A 54 -17.80 -0.24 11.94
CA ASN A 54 -18.43 -0.38 10.63
C ASN A 54 -17.50 -1.04 9.61
N LYS A 55 -18.03 -1.31 8.41
CA LYS A 55 -17.30 -1.92 7.31
C LYS A 55 -16.13 -1.05 6.82
N GLU A 56 -16.33 0.27 6.80
CA GLU A 56 -15.32 1.22 6.34
C GLU A 56 -14.09 1.21 7.24
N GLU A 57 -14.27 1.29 8.56
CA GLU A 57 -13.17 1.22 9.53
C GLU A 57 -12.37 -0.08 9.39
N LEU A 58 -13.08 -1.21 9.23
CA LEU A 58 -12.43 -2.50 9.01
C LEU A 58 -11.67 -2.54 7.67
N TYR A 59 -12.28 -2.03 6.60
CA TYR A 59 -11.64 -1.98 5.29
C TYR A 59 -10.36 -1.13 5.29
N LEU A 60 -10.43 0.08 5.83
CA LEU A 60 -9.27 0.96 5.97
C LEU A 60 -8.17 0.31 6.81
N HIS A 61 -8.55 -0.46 7.83
CA HIS A 61 -7.57 -1.21 8.62
C HIS A 61 -6.90 -2.35 7.81
N CYS A 62 -7.63 -3.01 6.91
CA CYS A 62 -7.04 -3.99 5.99
C CYS A 62 -6.03 -3.31 5.04
N ILE A 63 -6.36 -2.14 4.49
CA ILE A 63 -5.44 -1.36 3.64
C ILE A 63 -4.21 -0.89 4.45
N GLN A 64 -4.42 -0.42 5.69
CA GLN A 64 -3.32 -0.02 6.58
C GLN A 64 -2.29 -1.14 6.80
N GLN A 65 -2.74 -2.40 6.86
CA GLN A 65 -1.80 -3.52 6.99
C GLN A 65 -0.89 -3.66 5.78
N VAL A 66 -1.40 -3.39 4.57
CA VAL A 66 -0.60 -3.41 3.35
C VAL A 66 0.46 -2.30 3.39
N SER A 67 0.06 -1.09 3.77
CA SER A 67 0.98 0.04 3.94
C SER A 67 2.05 -0.26 5.01
N ASN A 68 1.65 -0.78 6.16
CA ASN A 68 2.58 -1.15 7.23
C ASN A 68 3.59 -2.23 6.78
N GLU A 69 3.16 -3.17 5.94
CA GLU A 69 4.07 -4.17 5.38
C GLU A 69 5.06 -3.55 4.39
N PHE A 70 4.61 -2.61 3.56
CA PHE A 70 5.48 -1.85 2.67
C PHE A 70 6.57 -1.12 3.47
N ILE A 71 6.20 -0.38 4.51
CA ILE A 71 7.15 0.35 5.37
C ILE A 71 8.15 -0.60 6.03
N ARG A 72 7.70 -1.71 6.61
CA ARG A 72 8.62 -2.71 7.19
C ARG A 72 9.61 -3.26 6.17
N ASN A 73 9.11 -3.59 4.97
CA ASN A 73 9.98 -4.10 3.90
C ASN A 73 10.96 -3.04 3.41
N TRP A 74 10.53 -1.77 3.36
CA TRP A 74 11.41 -0.65 3.07
C TRP A 74 12.54 -0.54 4.10
N ASP A 75 12.19 -0.51 5.38
CA ASP A 75 13.18 -0.40 6.46
C ASP A 75 14.22 -1.52 6.41
N ILE A 76 13.79 -2.76 6.16
CA ILE A 76 14.69 -3.91 6.07
C ILE A 76 15.58 -3.82 4.82
N THR A 77 15.02 -3.53 3.65
CA THR A 77 15.74 -3.63 2.38
C THR A 77 16.60 -2.42 2.07
N SER A 78 16.25 -1.24 2.58
CA SER A 78 17.00 0.00 2.36
C SER A 78 18.07 0.27 3.42
N GLN A 79 18.07 -0.46 4.56
CA GLN A 79 18.87 -0.16 5.74
C GLN A 79 20.39 -0.05 5.45
N THR A 80 20.92 -0.93 4.60
CA THR A 80 22.35 -0.99 4.29
C THR A 80 22.72 -0.29 2.99
N GLU A 81 21.73 0.09 2.18
CA GLU A 81 21.97 0.74 0.90
C GLU A 81 22.31 2.21 1.11
N GLN A 82 23.42 2.64 0.56
CA GLN A 82 23.90 4.02 0.68
C GLN A 82 23.59 4.88 -0.54
N SER A 83 23.45 4.28 -1.72
CA SER A 83 23.15 5.02 -2.95
C SER A 83 21.67 5.39 -3.03
N ALA A 84 21.37 6.68 -3.20
CA ALA A 84 20.03 7.18 -3.42
C ALA A 84 19.43 6.61 -4.71
N GLU A 85 20.22 6.50 -5.78
CA GLU A 85 19.81 5.82 -7.01
C GLU A 85 19.33 4.41 -6.76
N LYS A 86 20.09 3.58 -6.05
CA LYS A 86 19.69 2.19 -5.75
C LYS A 86 18.47 2.12 -4.84
N LYS A 87 18.31 3.08 -3.93
CA LYS A 87 17.12 3.20 -3.10
C LYS A 87 15.86 3.44 -3.93
N LEU A 88 15.93 4.20 -5.04
CA LEU A 88 14.81 4.35 -5.98
C LEU A 88 14.38 3.01 -6.60
N TYR A 89 15.33 2.14 -6.97
CA TYR A 89 14.99 0.79 -7.47
C TYR A 89 14.34 -0.07 -6.40
N ILE A 90 14.82 -0.02 -5.16
CA ILE A 90 14.21 -0.74 -4.04
C ILE A 90 12.77 -0.25 -3.84
N TRP A 91 12.57 1.06 -3.78
CA TRP A 91 11.27 1.68 -3.60
C TRP A 91 10.29 1.32 -4.74
N ALA A 92 10.73 1.39 -5.99
CA ALA A 92 9.91 1.02 -7.15
C ALA A 92 9.53 -0.47 -7.12
N ASN A 93 10.46 -1.36 -6.76
CA ASN A 93 10.18 -2.78 -6.65
C ASN A 93 9.19 -3.10 -5.51
N LEU A 94 9.26 -2.40 -4.38
CA LEU A 94 8.31 -2.56 -3.29
C LEU A 94 6.90 -2.09 -3.68
N ASN A 95 6.80 -0.98 -4.45
CA ASN A 95 5.52 -0.56 -5.05
C ASN A 95 4.96 -1.64 -5.98
N ASN A 96 5.79 -2.22 -6.86
CA ASN A 96 5.37 -3.33 -7.71
C ASN A 96 4.80 -4.51 -6.90
N ILE A 97 5.43 -4.89 -5.77
CA ILE A 97 4.96 -5.97 -4.92
C ILE A 97 3.64 -5.60 -4.22
N MET A 98 3.57 -4.40 -3.68
CA MET A 98 2.39 -3.90 -2.96
C MET A 98 1.16 -3.82 -3.86
N LEU A 99 1.31 -3.21 -5.04
CA LEU A 99 0.21 -2.98 -5.97
C LEU A 99 -0.31 -4.27 -6.64
N GLN A 100 0.46 -5.36 -6.59
CA GLN A 100 -0.01 -6.69 -7.02
C GLN A 100 -0.87 -7.43 -5.97
N LYS A 101 -1.03 -6.90 -4.75
CA LYS A 101 -1.91 -7.51 -3.74
C LYS A 101 -3.37 -7.37 -4.16
N PRO A 102 -4.17 -8.46 -4.16
CA PRO A 102 -5.55 -8.41 -4.69
C PRO A 102 -6.44 -7.37 -4.02
N ILE A 103 -6.25 -7.07 -2.74
CA ILE A 103 -7.03 -6.06 -2.03
C ILE A 103 -6.83 -4.66 -2.63
N MET A 104 -5.67 -4.36 -3.23
CA MET A 104 -5.39 -3.06 -3.84
C MET A 104 -6.34 -2.78 -5.02
N ASN A 105 -6.76 -3.80 -5.75
CA ASN A 105 -7.73 -3.69 -6.83
C ASN A 105 -9.12 -3.22 -6.37
N THR A 106 -9.40 -3.26 -5.07
CA THR A 106 -10.70 -2.86 -4.51
C THR A 106 -10.78 -1.39 -4.09
N ILE A 107 -9.65 -0.66 -4.13
CA ILE A 107 -9.56 0.74 -3.66
C ILE A 107 -10.41 1.66 -4.54
N GLN A 108 -10.37 1.48 -5.85
CA GLN A 108 -11.16 2.30 -6.77
C GLN A 108 -12.67 2.09 -6.53
N GLU A 109 -13.09 0.85 -6.30
CA GLU A 109 -14.48 0.54 -5.94
C GLU A 109 -14.87 1.17 -4.60
N TYR A 110 -13.97 1.17 -3.62
CA TYR A 110 -14.20 1.85 -2.34
C TYR A 110 -14.49 3.34 -2.54
N PHE A 111 -13.69 4.06 -3.31
CA PHE A 111 -13.91 5.47 -3.60
C PHE A 111 -15.24 5.74 -4.29
N VAL A 112 -15.58 4.94 -5.28
CA VAL A 112 -16.86 5.08 -6.00
C VAL A 112 -18.05 4.80 -5.09
N SER A 113 -17.95 3.79 -4.22
CA SER A 113 -19.05 3.31 -3.37
C SER A 113 -19.36 4.22 -2.20
N THR A 114 -18.36 4.90 -1.66
CA THR A 114 -18.53 5.73 -0.47
C THR A 114 -19.11 7.10 -0.81
N ASN A 115 -19.20 7.46 -2.11
CA ASN A 115 -19.70 8.75 -2.60
C ASN A 115 -19.11 9.95 -1.82
N LYS A 116 -18.03 9.70 -1.12
CA LYS A 116 -17.35 10.64 -0.27
C LYS A 116 -16.02 10.95 -0.94
N HIS A 117 -15.74 12.19 -1.02
CA HIS A 117 -14.38 12.69 -1.17
C HIS A 117 -13.53 12.35 0.07
N ASN A 118 -13.63 11.11 0.58
CA ASN A 118 -12.85 10.62 1.72
C ASN A 118 -11.48 10.15 1.24
N TYR A 119 -10.95 10.90 0.26
CA TYR A 119 -9.56 10.75 -0.14
C TYR A 119 -8.62 10.96 1.04
N ASP A 120 -8.99 11.85 1.98
CA ASP A 120 -8.16 12.18 3.13
C ASP A 120 -7.77 10.96 3.97
N ALA A 121 -8.73 10.08 4.29
CA ALA A 121 -8.46 8.89 5.09
C ALA A 121 -7.53 7.88 4.37
N VAL A 122 -7.63 7.80 3.04
CA VAL A 122 -6.73 6.93 2.24
C VAL A 122 -5.40 7.63 2.01
N LEU A 123 -5.39 8.94 1.77
CA LEU A 123 -4.14 9.72 1.66
C LEU A 123 -3.31 9.63 2.94
N GLU A 124 -3.94 9.74 4.12
CA GLU A 124 -3.27 9.55 5.40
C GLU A 124 -2.59 8.17 5.52
N LEU A 125 -3.20 7.12 4.93
CA LEU A 125 -2.62 5.78 4.93
C LEU A 125 -1.38 5.67 4.04
N TYR A 126 -1.31 6.42 2.94
CA TYR A 126 -0.19 6.40 1.98
C TYR A 126 0.86 7.48 2.23
N GLU A 127 0.57 8.45 3.08
CA GLU A 127 1.52 9.53 3.40
C GLU A 127 2.92 9.00 3.80
N PRO A 128 3.06 7.95 4.66
CA PRO A 128 4.38 7.42 5.00
C PRO A 128 5.17 6.88 3.79
N GLU A 129 4.48 6.29 2.81
CA GLU A 129 5.09 5.76 1.59
C GLU A 129 5.52 6.89 0.65
N PHE A 130 4.68 7.92 0.53
CA PHE A 130 5.00 9.11 -0.24
C PHE A 130 6.23 9.85 0.31
N GLN A 131 6.35 9.96 1.63
CA GLN A 131 7.48 10.59 2.31
C GLN A 131 8.81 9.87 2.05
N ILE A 132 8.79 8.57 1.71
CA ILE A 132 10.01 7.82 1.42
C ILE A 132 10.71 8.37 0.18
N VAL A 133 9.98 8.66 -0.90
CA VAL A 133 10.58 9.15 -2.14
C VAL A 133 11.24 10.52 -1.95
N GLY A 134 10.59 11.41 -1.19
CA GLY A 134 11.17 12.71 -0.83
C GLY A 134 12.50 12.56 -0.08
N ARG A 135 12.55 11.67 0.92
CA ARG A 135 13.80 11.39 1.66
C ARG A 135 14.91 10.82 0.77
N ILE A 136 14.57 9.94 -0.18
CA ILE A 136 15.56 9.43 -1.14
C ILE A 136 16.16 10.57 -1.98
N LEU A 137 15.32 11.50 -2.45
CA LEU A 137 15.77 12.64 -3.23
C LEU A 137 16.67 13.58 -2.40
N GLU A 138 16.28 13.90 -1.17
CA GLU A 138 17.08 14.69 -0.24
C GLU A 138 18.45 14.05 0.02
N GLU A 139 18.48 12.74 0.30
CA GLU A 139 19.73 12.00 0.50
C GLU A 139 20.62 12.05 -0.75
N GLY A 140 20.03 11.90 -1.95
CA GLY A 140 20.76 11.95 -3.22
C GLY A 140 21.35 13.33 -3.51
N ILE A 141 20.62 14.40 -3.22
CA ILE A 141 21.12 15.77 -3.32
C ILE A 141 22.27 15.99 -2.32
N ASN A 142 22.07 15.64 -1.07
CA ASN A 142 23.06 15.83 -0.01
C ASN A 142 24.36 15.05 -0.25
N ARG A 143 24.29 13.93 -0.96
CA ARG A 143 25.47 13.10 -1.35
C ARG A 143 26.07 13.50 -2.69
N GLY A 144 25.47 14.44 -3.41
CA GLY A 144 25.91 14.87 -4.74
C GLY A 144 25.62 13.86 -5.85
N GLU A 145 24.75 12.85 -5.61
CA GLU A 145 24.28 11.91 -6.63
C GLU A 145 23.28 12.58 -7.57
N PHE A 146 22.45 13.51 -7.04
CA PHE A 146 21.42 14.22 -7.77
C PHE A 146 21.69 15.71 -7.86
N LYS A 147 21.04 16.40 -8.79
CA LYS A 147 21.11 17.84 -9.00
C LYS A 147 20.61 18.60 -7.77
N GLU A 148 21.26 19.70 -7.44
CA GLU A 148 20.93 20.54 -6.28
C GLU A 148 19.71 21.43 -6.50
N ASP A 149 19.33 21.67 -7.75
CA ASP A 149 18.21 22.51 -8.15
C ASP A 149 16.89 21.73 -8.35
N LEU A 150 16.83 20.46 -7.94
CA LEU A 150 15.60 19.69 -8.00
C LEU A 150 14.57 20.23 -6.99
N HIS A 151 13.36 20.51 -7.47
CA HIS A 151 12.22 20.79 -6.60
C HIS A 151 11.66 19.47 -6.04
N ILE A 152 12.07 19.11 -4.81
CA ILE A 152 11.84 17.78 -4.23
C ILE A 152 10.35 17.43 -4.21
N GLU A 153 9.47 18.36 -3.83
CA GLU A 153 8.02 18.11 -3.76
C GLU A 153 7.46 17.73 -5.13
N ASP A 154 7.75 18.52 -6.18
CA ASP A 154 7.26 18.25 -7.54
C ASP A 154 7.80 16.93 -8.08
N VAL A 155 9.10 16.68 -7.89
CA VAL A 155 9.75 15.45 -8.34
C VAL A 155 9.18 14.24 -7.59
N SER A 156 8.89 14.38 -6.30
CA SER A 156 8.25 13.31 -5.50
C SER A 156 6.86 12.98 -6.03
N VAL A 157 6.04 14.00 -6.33
CA VAL A 157 4.70 13.81 -6.89
C VAL A 157 4.78 13.12 -8.26
N LEU A 158 5.69 13.57 -9.14
CA LEU A 158 5.87 12.98 -10.46
C LEU A 158 6.33 11.51 -10.38
N LEU A 159 7.34 11.23 -9.55
CA LEU A 159 7.85 9.87 -9.34
C LEU A 159 6.79 8.94 -8.77
N TYR A 160 6.10 9.39 -7.72
CA TYR A 160 5.07 8.58 -7.07
C TYR A 160 3.95 8.22 -8.04
N ASN A 161 3.38 9.22 -8.74
CA ASN A 161 2.31 8.97 -9.70
C ASN A 161 2.78 8.11 -10.88
N PHE A 162 3.98 8.33 -11.41
CA PHE A 162 4.51 7.54 -12.51
C PHE A 162 4.67 6.07 -12.12
N ILE A 163 5.24 5.78 -10.96
CA ILE A 163 5.46 4.41 -10.48
C ILE A 163 4.14 3.72 -10.12
N THR A 164 3.24 4.39 -9.40
CA THR A 164 1.96 3.78 -9.01
C THR A 164 1.03 3.55 -10.19
N SER A 165 1.07 4.39 -11.24
CA SER A 165 0.26 4.18 -12.44
C SER A 165 0.59 2.88 -13.20
N LEU A 166 1.77 2.30 -12.96
CA LEU A 166 2.18 1.02 -13.57
C LEU A 166 1.37 -0.19 -13.07
N GLU A 167 0.53 -0.04 -12.05
CA GLU A 167 -0.44 -1.07 -11.63
C GLU A 167 -1.33 -1.51 -12.80
N ASN A 168 -1.66 -0.57 -13.70
CA ASN A 168 -2.50 -0.80 -14.87
C ASN A 168 -1.76 -1.48 -16.04
N ALA A 169 -0.50 -1.87 -15.88
CA ALA A 169 0.30 -2.49 -16.96
C ALA A 169 -0.33 -3.78 -17.53
N GLU A 170 -1.17 -4.48 -16.76
CA GLU A 170 -1.93 -5.64 -17.25
C GLU A 170 -2.83 -5.31 -18.44
N LEU A 171 -3.41 -4.11 -18.48
CA LEU A 171 -4.22 -3.64 -19.60
C LEU A 171 -3.42 -3.54 -20.92
N PHE A 172 -2.10 -3.47 -20.81
CA PHE A 172 -1.16 -3.37 -21.92
C PHE A 172 -0.36 -4.66 -22.17
N GLY A 173 -0.80 -5.79 -21.57
CA GLY A 173 -0.22 -7.11 -21.84
C GLY A 173 0.90 -7.55 -20.90
N TYR A 174 1.17 -6.82 -19.82
CA TYR A 174 2.17 -7.18 -18.81
C TYR A 174 1.52 -8.05 -17.72
N HIS A 175 1.49 -9.37 -17.91
CA HIS A 175 0.74 -10.27 -17.03
C HIS A 175 1.61 -10.98 -15.98
N SER A 176 2.88 -11.25 -16.29
CA SER A 176 3.77 -11.95 -15.34
C SER A 176 4.43 -10.99 -14.36
N SER A 177 4.70 -11.49 -13.14
CA SER A 177 5.44 -10.73 -12.13
C SER A 177 6.83 -10.30 -12.62
N GLN A 178 7.46 -11.10 -13.48
CA GLN A 178 8.78 -10.76 -14.03
C GLN A 178 8.70 -9.61 -15.03
N GLU A 179 7.68 -9.60 -15.91
CA GLU A 179 7.46 -8.50 -16.85
C GLU A 179 7.19 -7.20 -16.10
N LYS A 180 6.32 -7.23 -15.10
CA LYS A 180 6.02 -6.08 -14.26
C LYS A 180 7.30 -5.58 -13.54
N LYS A 181 8.06 -6.48 -12.91
CA LYS A 181 9.31 -6.12 -12.26
C LYS A 181 10.30 -5.43 -13.22
N ASN A 182 10.42 -5.93 -14.44
CA ASN A 182 11.27 -5.32 -15.47
C ASN A 182 10.75 -3.94 -15.89
N LEU A 183 9.42 -3.76 -15.97
CA LEU A 183 8.79 -2.47 -16.29
C LEU A 183 9.07 -1.42 -15.21
N TYR A 184 8.91 -1.77 -13.94
CA TYR A 184 9.23 -0.88 -12.81
C TYR A 184 10.72 -0.50 -12.78
N LYS A 185 11.59 -1.46 -13.08
CA LYS A 185 13.02 -1.18 -13.24
C LYS A 185 13.28 -0.21 -14.39
N LEU A 186 12.70 -0.45 -15.56
CA LEU A 186 12.84 0.42 -16.72
C LEU A 186 12.35 1.84 -16.44
N ALA A 187 11.26 1.99 -15.68
CA ALA A 187 10.76 3.29 -15.28
C ALA A 187 11.83 4.11 -14.52
N ILE A 188 12.53 3.47 -13.59
CA ILE A 188 13.63 4.13 -12.85
C ILE A 188 14.83 4.38 -13.79
N ASP A 189 15.19 3.43 -14.68
CA ASP A 189 16.27 3.62 -15.67
C ASP A 189 16.05 4.87 -16.54
N LEU A 190 14.78 5.17 -16.89
CA LEU A 190 14.42 6.35 -17.69
C LEU A 190 14.44 7.66 -16.89
N ILE A 191 14.16 7.62 -15.59
CA ILE A 191 14.05 8.82 -14.75
C ILE A 191 15.40 9.24 -14.19
N VAL A 192 16.21 8.30 -13.73
CA VAL A 192 17.50 8.57 -13.05
C VAL A 192 18.42 9.51 -13.83
N PRO A 193 18.58 9.40 -15.18
CA PRO A 193 19.41 10.34 -15.93
C PRO A 193 18.95 11.80 -15.82
N GLY A 194 17.66 12.05 -15.66
CA GLY A 194 17.11 13.37 -15.44
C GLY A 194 17.40 13.96 -14.06
N LEU A 195 17.61 13.10 -13.06
CA LEU A 195 17.93 13.48 -11.67
C LEU A 195 19.43 13.73 -11.46
N LYS A 196 20.29 13.06 -12.21
CA LYS A 196 21.75 13.14 -12.07
C LYS A 196 22.33 14.46 -12.56
N LYS A 197 23.49 14.82 -11.99
CA LYS A 197 24.32 15.95 -12.45
C LYS A 197 24.87 15.72 -13.84
#